data_cb50dc873f493cb35d7dc75da10e82ca
#
_entry.id   cb50dc873f493cb35d7dc75da10e82ca
#
_cell.length_a   1.000
_cell.length_b   1.000
_cell.length_c   1.000
_cell.angle_alpha   90.00
_cell.angle_beta   90.00
_cell.angle_gamma   90.00
#
_symmetry.space_group_name_H-M   'P 1'
#
loop_
_entity.id
_entity.type
_entity.pdbx_description
1 polymer ?
#
loop_
_entity_poly.entity_id
_entity_poly.type
_entity_poly.pdbx_seq_one_letter_code
_entity_poly.pdbx_strand_id
1 'polypeptide(L)'
;MKPFRVLCLDGGGMRGVYQAAYLHAFASRVCGDGGEELDVGRCFDLIVGTSTGGIVASALAAGEPLSKVDQLYEMHGKHIFPCQLLRRVPWLGLVVPLLGIGTWRGEVALRRALVDTFKDKTFRYVQDARGICLALTSIDMGRHAAVVFKTRHLQRLNGRDDNRTLVDACMATTAAPILRALAGLTEPGSGAKVVYADGGLWANNPGALGAIEAVEILGDRKEARPIHLFMLGALPAQGGEELSNWRRYRGALGWKGGLHAISASLNSQAVGNDYLSKKILELRGDGSLAFRMPAQCPSEQLLKYIQNMDDARSKVLNALRRQAISDVDYAWAESVKPRSEMAHFRAALTDGLCQQKESGK
;
A
#
# COMPACT_ATOMS: atom_id res chain seq x y z
N MET A 1 -8.65 -17.55 -21.52
CA MET A 1 -9.10 -16.15 -21.33
C MET A 1 -8.12 -15.50 -20.36
N LYS A 2 -7.66 -14.26 -20.63
CA LYS A 2 -6.71 -13.55 -19.74
C LYS A 2 -7.39 -13.26 -18.39
N PRO A 3 -6.78 -13.59 -17.23
CA PRO A 3 -7.38 -13.30 -15.92
C PRO A 3 -7.50 -11.80 -15.66
N PHE A 4 -8.44 -11.41 -14.82
CA PHE A 4 -8.53 -10.06 -14.26
C PHE A 4 -7.50 -9.94 -13.12
N ARG A 5 -6.54 -9.05 -13.27
CA ARG A 5 -5.37 -8.96 -12.39
C ARG A 5 -5.52 -7.83 -11.39
N VAL A 6 -5.40 -8.17 -10.12
CA VAL A 6 -5.51 -7.23 -9.01
C VAL A 6 -4.21 -7.19 -8.22
N LEU A 7 -3.70 -5.99 -7.94
CA LEU A 7 -2.59 -5.79 -7.03
C LEU A 7 -3.07 -5.04 -5.78
N CYS A 8 -2.89 -5.65 -4.61
CA CYS A 8 -3.22 -5.07 -3.31
C CYS A 8 -1.95 -4.75 -2.52
N LEU A 9 -1.81 -3.52 -2.05
CA LEU A 9 -0.63 -3.00 -1.38
C LEU A 9 -0.97 -2.57 0.04
N ASP A 10 -0.37 -3.26 1.02
CA ASP A 10 -0.63 -3.02 2.45
C ASP A 10 -0.07 -1.68 2.93
N GLY A 11 -0.68 -1.15 3.98
CA GLY A 11 -0.12 -0.03 4.73
C GLY A 11 1.12 -0.42 5.53
N GLY A 12 2.05 0.53 5.71
CA GLY A 12 3.29 0.18 6.40
C GLY A 12 4.23 1.33 6.79
N GLY A 13 3.83 2.59 6.70
CA GLY A 13 4.71 3.74 6.99
C GLY A 13 5.94 3.76 6.09
N MET A 14 7.13 4.01 6.62
CA MET A 14 8.38 4.03 5.83
C MET A 14 8.68 2.70 5.10
N ARG A 15 8.01 1.61 5.48
CA ARG A 15 8.16 0.30 4.82
C ARG A 15 7.56 0.24 3.41
N GLY A 16 6.88 1.29 2.93
CA GLY A 16 6.53 1.43 1.52
C GLY A 16 7.72 1.37 0.56
N VAL A 17 8.92 1.74 1.03
CA VAL A 17 10.20 1.55 0.30
C VAL A 17 10.43 0.08 -0.06
N TYR A 18 10.10 -0.86 0.84
CA TYR A 18 10.19 -2.28 0.57
C TYR A 18 9.30 -2.70 -0.60
N GLN A 19 8.04 -2.22 -0.63
CA GLN A 19 7.11 -2.56 -1.71
C GLN A 19 7.59 -2.03 -3.06
N ALA A 20 8.02 -0.77 -3.12
CA ALA A 20 8.57 -0.18 -4.33
C ALA A 20 9.82 -0.92 -4.82
N ALA A 21 10.76 -1.23 -3.92
CA ALA A 21 11.96 -1.99 -4.24
C ALA A 21 11.66 -3.43 -4.69
N TYR A 22 10.69 -4.10 -4.06
CA TYR A 22 10.27 -5.46 -4.42
C TYR A 22 9.72 -5.49 -5.85
N LEU A 23 8.77 -4.61 -6.16
CA LEU A 23 8.16 -4.54 -7.49
C LEU A 23 9.18 -4.16 -8.56
N HIS A 24 10.05 -3.20 -8.28
CA HIS A 24 11.12 -2.78 -9.18
C HIS A 24 12.11 -3.93 -9.45
N ALA A 25 12.60 -4.60 -8.40
CA ALA A 25 13.55 -5.70 -8.55
C ALA A 25 12.95 -6.90 -9.30
N PHE A 26 11.66 -7.22 -9.06
CA PHE A 26 11.00 -8.31 -9.78
C PHE A 26 10.77 -7.94 -11.26
N ALA A 27 10.32 -6.71 -11.55
CA ALA A 27 10.13 -6.22 -12.91
C ALA A 27 11.45 -6.19 -13.68
N SER A 28 12.54 -5.74 -13.07
CA SER A 28 13.88 -5.73 -13.70
C SER A 28 14.32 -7.13 -14.14
N ARG A 29 13.99 -8.19 -13.36
CA ARG A 29 14.28 -9.57 -13.76
C ARG A 29 13.45 -10.06 -14.94
N VAL A 30 12.20 -9.59 -15.04
CA VAL A 30 11.34 -9.90 -16.19
C VAL A 30 11.87 -9.21 -17.44
N CYS A 31 12.37 -7.98 -17.34
CA CYS A 31 12.94 -7.23 -18.46
C CYS A 31 14.27 -7.81 -18.97
N GLY A 32 15.06 -8.41 -18.06
CA GLY A 32 16.44 -8.85 -18.36
C GLY A 32 17.44 -7.69 -18.42
N ASP A 33 18.71 -8.01 -18.58
CA ASP A 33 19.79 -7.03 -18.64
C ASP A 33 19.67 -6.12 -19.85
N GLY A 34 19.63 -4.80 -19.63
CA GLY A 34 19.54 -3.80 -20.68
C GLY A 34 18.15 -3.64 -21.32
N GLY A 35 17.11 -4.31 -20.79
CA GLY A 35 15.74 -4.13 -21.21
C GLY A 35 15.15 -2.77 -20.82
N GLU A 36 14.14 -2.32 -21.58
CA GLU A 36 13.36 -1.12 -21.24
C GLU A 36 12.61 -1.32 -19.91
N GLU A 37 12.50 -0.25 -19.08
CA GLU A 37 11.80 -0.30 -17.80
C GLU A 37 10.31 -0.64 -18.01
N LEU A 38 9.84 -1.68 -17.33
CA LEU A 38 8.45 -2.11 -17.40
C LEU A 38 7.53 -1.13 -16.67
N ASP A 39 6.48 -0.68 -17.34
CA ASP A 39 5.34 -0.01 -16.70
C ASP A 39 4.50 -1.05 -15.91
N VAL A 40 4.92 -1.31 -14.69
CA VAL A 40 4.29 -2.33 -13.81
C VAL A 40 2.80 -2.06 -13.60
N GLY A 41 2.38 -0.79 -13.57
CA GLY A 41 0.96 -0.44 -13.40
C GLY A 41 0.06 -1.04 -14.49
N ARG A 42 0.51 -1.06 -15.74
CA ARG A 42 -0.25 -1.63 -16.86
C ARG A 42 -0.37 -3.15 -16.84
N CYS A 43 0.33 -3.83 -15.94
CA CYS A 43 0.20 -5.28 -15.78
C CYS A 43 -1.07 -5.68 -15.01
N PHE A 44 -1.78 -4.71 -14.39
CA PHE A 44 -2.93 -4.93 -13.53
C PHE A 44 -4.17 -4.17 -14.02
N ASP A 45 -5.32 -4.83 -13.93
CA ASP A 45 -6.62 -4.22 -14.23
C ASP A 45 -7.12 -3.33 -13.07
N LEU A 46 -6.81 -3.75 -11.82
CA LEU A 46 -7.16 -3.03 -10.58
C LEU A 46 -5.95 -2.96 -9.64
N ILE A 47 -5.69 -1.78 -9.11
CA ILE A 47 -4.69 -1.58 -8.05
C ILE A 47 -5.38 -0.99 -6.82
N VAL A 48 -5.17 -1.63 -5.66
CA VAL A 48 -5.76 -1.19 -4.39
C VAL A 48 -4.64 -0.93 -3.39
N GLY A 49 -4.71 0.21 -2.71
CA GLY A 49 -3.66 0.56 -1.75
C GLY A 49 -4.17 1.20 -0.48
N THR A 50 -3.46 0.95 0.61
CA THR A 50 -3.71 1.55 1.92
C THR A 50 -2.48 2.29 2.41
N SER A 51 -2.66 3.51 2.95
CA SER A 51 -1.57 4.27 3.54
C SER A 51 -0.39 4.43 2.55
N THR A 52 0.82 4.07 2.95
CA THR A 52 1.99 4.10 2.07
C THR A 52 1.87 3.16 0.86
N GLY A 53 1.17 2.03 1.00
CA GLY A 53 0.78 1.20 -0.15
C GLY A 53 -0.12 1.96 -1.13
N GLY A 54 -0.92 2.91 -0.65
CA GLY A 54 -1.70 3.83 -1.48
C GLY A 54 -0.83 4.80 -2.29
N ILE A 55 0.32 5.24 -1.76
CA ILE A 55 1.29 6.04 -2.53
C ILE A 55 1.89 5.21 -3.67
N VAL A 56 2.32 3.97 -3.37
CA VAL A 56 2.86 3.05 -4.39
C VAL A 56 1.79 2.73 -5.43
N ALA A 57 0.54 2.43 -5.00
CA ALA A 57 -0.60 2.18 -5.88
C ALA A 57 -0.88 3.36 -6.83
N SER A 58 -0.85 4.58 -6.29
CA SER A 58 -1.04 5.82 -7.06
C SER A 58 0.08 6.03 -8.07
N ALA A 59 1.33 5.75 -7.70
CA ALA A 59 2.47 5.87 -8.61
C ALA A 59 2.36 4.89 -9.78
N LEU A 60 2.05 3.63 -9.51
CA LEU A 60 1.83 2.61 -10.53
C LEU A 60 0.67 2.99 -11.47
N ALA A 61 -0.47 3.38 -10.89
CA ALA A 61 -1.64 3.77 -11.65
C ALA A 61 -1.41 5.03 -12.50
N ALA A 62 -0.61 5.98 -12.00
CA ALA A 62 -0.25 7.21 -12.70
C ALA A 62 0.86 7.03 -13.75
N GLY A 63 1.50 5.86 -13.82
CA GLY A 63 2.65 5.60 -14.70
C GLY A 63 3.93 6.30 -14.23
N GLU A 64 4.05 6.57 -12.93
CA GLU A 64 5.28 7.09 -12.37
C GLU A 64 6.26 5.93 -12.10
N PRO A 65 7.55 6.09 -12.43
CA PRO A 65 8.53 5.07 -12.15
C PRO A 65 8.67 4.82 -10.65
N LEU A 66 8.85 3.56 -10.26
CA LEU A 66 8.98 3.17 -8.85
C LEU A 66 10.20 3.80 -8.16
N SER A 67 11.22 4.17 -8.93
CA SER A 67 12.37 4.94 -8.47
C SER A 67 11.99 6.31 -7.88
N LYS A 68 10.93 6.96 -8.40
CA LYS A 68 10.41 8.21 -7.82
C LYS A 68 9.80 8.01 -6.44
N VAL A 69 9.11 6.88 -6.23
CA VAL A 69 8.56 6.53 -4.91
C VAL A 69 9.70 6.31 -3.91
N ASP A 70 10.73 5.60 -4.33
CA ASP A 70 11.91 5.37 -3.51
C ASP A 70 12.62 6.68 -3.14
N GLN A 71 12.82 7.58 -4.12
CA GLN A 71 13.37 8.93 -3.91
C GLN A 71 12.50 9.78 -2.97
N LEU A 72 11.18 9.71 -3.07
CA LEU A 72 10.25 10.40 -2.18
C LEU A 72 10.56 10.06 -0.71
N TYR A 73 10.72 8.78 -0.40
CA TYR A 73 11.03 8.35 0.96
C TYR A 73 12.45 8.70 1.39
N GLU A 74 13.42 8.62 0.48
CA GLU A 74 14.82 8.93 0.78
C GLU A 74 15.03 10.41 1.07
N MET A 75 14.50 11.28 0.21
CA MET A 75 14.70 12.75 0.31
C MET A 75 13.79 13.36 1.39
N HIS A 76 12.57 12.90 1.52
CA HIS A 76 11.56 13.55 2.35
C HIS A 76 11.19 12.80 3.62
N GLY A 77 11.56 11.52 3.77
CA GLY A 77 11.15 10.68 4.90
C GLY A 77 11.46 11.28 6.27
N LYS A 78 12.64 11.88 6.45
CA LYS A 78 13.03 12.55 7.72
C LYS A 78 12.19 13.79 8.03
N HIS A 79 11.67 14.46 7.02
CA HIS A 79 10.80 15.63 7.15
C HIS A 79 9.34 15.23 7.33
N ILE A 80 8.92 14.15 6.66
CA ILE A 80 7.58 13.57 6.79
C ILE A 80 7.33 13.06 8.20
N PHE A 81 8.37 12.47 8.83
CA PHE A 81 8.34 12.01 10.21
C PHE A 81 9.35 12.82 11.04
N PRO A 82 9.01 14.04 11.48
CA PRO A 82 9.92 14.91 12.22
C PRO A 82 10.21 14.35 13.62
N CYS A 83 11.19 14.97 14.29
CA CYS A 83 11.57 14.63 15.66
C CYS A 83 12.18 13.23 15.85
N GLN A 84 12.77 12.63 14.82
CA GLN A 84 13.43 11.32 14.85
C GLN A 84 14.44 11.15 16.01
N LEU A 85 15.18 12.22 16.35
CA LEU A 85 16.15 12.19 17.44
C LEU A 85 15.48 12.15 18.84
N LEU A 86 14.41 12.92 19.04
CA LEU A 86 13.66 12.96 20.30
C LEU A 86 12.97 11.63 20.59
N ARG A 87 12.56 10.92 19.55
CA ARG A 87 11.95 9.59 19.66
C ARG A 87 12.90 8.49 20.14
N ARG A 88 14.22 8.74 20.14
CA ARG A 88 15.22 7.78 20.66
C ARG A 88 15.27 7.74 22.19
N VAL A 89 14.82 8.80 22.84
CA VAL A 89 14.74 8.85 24.31
C VAL A 89 13.44 8.14 24.72
N PRO A 90 13.47 7.08 25.52
CA PRO A 90 12.31 6.18 25.74
C PRO A 90 11.03 6.89 26.15
N TRP A 91 11.09 7.89 27.03
CA TRP A 91 9.92 8.64 27.47
C TRP A 91 9.50 9.75 26.48
N LEU A 92 10.45 10.43 25.80
CA LEU A 92 10.17 11.43 24.77
C LEU A 92 9.59 10.78 23.52
N GLY A 93 10.05 9.57 23.16
CA GLY A 93 9.51 8.78 22.07
C GLY A 93 8.03 8.43 22.21
N LEU A 94 7.53 8.38 23.45
CA LEU A 94 6.10 8.20 23.74
C LEU A 94 5.34 9.53 23.76
N VAL A 95 5.90 10.56 24.41
CA VAL A 95 5.22 11.83 24.66
C VAL A 95 5.11 12.70 23.40
N VAL A 96 6.18 12.77 22.59
CA VAL A 96 6.21 13.62 21.39
C VAL A 96 5.09 13.27 20.38
N PRO A 97 4.86 12.00 20.01
CA PRO A 97 3.71 11.65 19.16
C PRO A 97 2.36 11.92 19.82
N LEU A 98 2.22 11.64 21.12
CA LEU A 98 0.97 11.86 21.85
C LEU A 98 0.55 13.34 21.91
N LEU A 99 1.52 14.26 21.93
CA LEU A 99 1.27 15.70 21.89
C LEU A 99 1.13 16.27 20.46
N GLY A 100 1.26 15.45 19.42
CA GLY A 100 1.17 15.89 18.05
C GLY A 100 2.28 16.85 17.60
N ILE A 101 3.40 16.93 18.35
CA ILE A 101 4.49 17.87 18.09
C ILE A 101 5.13 17.56 16.72
N GLY A 102 5.15 18.55 15.85
CA GLY A 102 5.77 18.45 14.51
C GLY A 102 4.88 17.82 13.43
N THR A 103 3.67 17.35 13.73
CA THR A 103 2.77 16.72 12.74
C THR A 103 2.45 17.64 11.57
N TRP A 104 2.26 18.95 11.80
CA TRP A 104 2.07 19.95 10.75
C TRP A 104 3.25 20.02 9.77
N ARG A 105 4.50 20.01 10.29
CA ARG A 105 5.70 20.03 9.43
C ARG A 105 5.77 18.78 8.56
N GLY A 106 5.42 17.62 9.11
CA GLY A 106 5.34 16.35 8.40
C GLY A 106 4.26 16.36 7.31
N GLU A 107 3.12 16.99 7.58
CA GLU A 107 2.04 17.16 6.61
C GLU A 107 2.51 17.99 5.39
N VAL A 108 3.10 19.17 5.64
CA VAL A 108 3.61 20.04 4.59
C VAL A 108 4.70 19.35 3.76
N ALA A 109 5.62 18.64 4.42
CA ALA A 109 6.69 17.91 3.75
C ALA A 109 6.15 16.81 2.83
N LEU A 110 5.20 16.00 3.32
CA LEU A 110 4.60 14.95 2.50
C LEU A 110 3.80 15.55 1.34
N ARG A 111 2.97 16.56 1.58
CA ARG A 111 2.20 17.21 0.51
C ARG A 111 3.11 17.71 -0.60
N ARG A 112 4.24 18.37 -0.25
CA ARG A 112 5.22 18.80 -1.24
C ARG A 112 5.79 17.64 -2.04
N ALA A 113 6.25 16.58 -1.37
CA ALA A 113 6.79 15.39 -2.03
C ALA A 113 5.78 14.71 -2.97
N LEU A 114 4.50 14.67 -2.58
CA LEU A 114 3.43 14.11 -3.40
C LEU A 114 3.12 15.02 -4.60
N VAL A 115 3.15 16.35 -4.44
CA VAL A 115 2.97 17.31 -5.54
C VAL A 115 4.12 17.17 -6.54
N ASP A 116 5.36 17.06 -6.08
CA ASP A 116 6.52 16.86 -6.95
C ASP A 116 6.40 15.53 -7.75
N THR A 117 5.79 14.51 -7.17
CA THR A 117 5.61 13.19 -7.80
C THR A 117 4.42 13.15 -8.74
N PHE A 118 3.24 13.56 -8.29
CA PHE A 118 1.97 13.36 -9.00
C PHE A 118 1.47 14.61 -9.73
N LYS A 119 2.01 15.79 -9.39
CA LYS A 119 1.56 17.09 -9.93
C LYS A 119 0.04 17.25 -9.71
N ASP A 120 -0.69 17.52 -10.76
CA ASP A 120 -2.14 17.72 -10.81
C ASP A 120 -2.94 16.48 -11.25
N LYS A 121 -2.28 15.31 -11.37
CA LYS A 121 -2.94 14.08 -11.79
C LYS A 121 -4.11 13.72 -10.87
N THR A 122 -5.25 13.40 -11.46
CA THR A 122 -6.51 13.07 -10.79
C THR A 122 -6.90 11.62 -11.02
N PHE A 123 -7.94 11.14 -10.34
CA PHE A 123 -8.53 9.83 -10.62
C PHE A 123 -9.06 9.74 -12.05
N ARG A 124 -9.59 10.84 -12.61
CA ARG A 124 -9.97 10.92 -14.02
C ARG A 124 -8.79 10.64 -14.95
N TYR A 125 -7.63 11.25 -14.70
CA TYR A 125 -6.42 10.97 -15.48
C TYR A 125 -6.07 9.48 -15.47
N VAL A 126 -6.12 8.83 -14.31
CA VAL A 126 -5.85 7.38 -14.19
C VAL A 126 -6.86 6.57 -15.01
N GLN A 127 -8.15 6.93 -14.94
CA GLN A 127 -9.19 6.24 -15.70
C GLN A 127 -9.03 6.43 -17.21
N ASP A 128 -8.90 7.68 -17.67
CA ASP A 128 -9.01 8.02 -19.10
C ASP A 128 -7.68 7.80 -19.85
N ALA A 129 -6.54 8.15 -19.24
CA ALA A 129 -5.23 8.04 -19.88
C ALA A 129 -4.54 6.70 -19.63
N ARG A 130 -4.84 6.05 -18.52
CA ARG A 130 -4.16 4.81 -18.13
C ARG A 130 -5.04 3.57 -18.26
N GLY A 131 -6.37 3.71 -18.19
CA GLY A 131 -7.33 2.60 -18.23
C GLY A 131 -7.24 1.66 -17.00
N ILE A 132 -6.64 2.11 -15.90
CA ILE A 132 -6.41 1.33 -14.70
C ILE A 132 -7.47 1.67 -13.67
N CYS A 133 -8.08 0.64 -13.05
CA CYS A 133 -8.93 0.84 -11.87
C CYS A 133 -8.03 1.07 -10.65
N LEU A 134 -8.27 2.17 -9.92
CA LEU A 134 -7.54 2.50 -8.69
C LEU A 134 -8.51 2.65 -7.54
N ALA A 135 -8.18 2.06 -6.37
CA ALA A 135 -8.94 2.22 -5.14
C ALA A 135 -8.00 2.49 -3.96
N LEU A 136 -8.25 3.56 -3.20
CA LEU A 136 -7.46 3.95 -2.03
C LEU A 136 -8.35 4.06 -0.80
N THR A 137 -7.96 3.40 0.29
CA THR A 137 -8.73 3.35 1.54
C THR A 137 -8.50 4.59 2.40
N SER A 138 -9.54 5.05 3.11
CA SER A 138 -9.47 6.13 4.08
C SER A 138 -10.62 6.03 5.09
N ILE A 139 -10.70 6.94 6.05
CA ILE A 139 -11.82 7.10 6.99
C ILE A 139 -12.28 8.55 6.98
N ASP A 140 -13.58 8.78 6.80
CA ASP A 140 -14.22 10.06 7.06
C ASP A 140 -14.40 10.21 8.57
N MET A 141 -13.68 11.15 9.17
CA MET A 141 -13.71 11.41 10.61
C MET A 141 -14.98 12.12 11.08
N GLY A 142 -15.65 12.82 10.18
CA GLY A 142 -16.92 13.46 10.51
C GLY A 142 -18.09 12.48 10.65
N ARG A 143 -17.99 11.34 9.95
CA ARG A 143 -19.01 10.28 9.94
C ARG A 143 -18.56 9.01 10.65
N HIS A 144 -17.29 8.90 11.03
CA HIS A 144 -16.66 7.67 11.50
C HIS A 144 -16.90 6.50 10.53
N ALA A 145 -16.78 6.75 9.24
CA ALA A 145 -17.14 5.81 8.19
C ALA A 145 -15.93 5.46 7.31
N ALA A 146 -15.84 4.18 6.94
CA ALA A 146 -14.90 3.74 5.93
C ALA A 146 -15.20 4.42 4.59
N VAL A 147 -14.16 4.94 3.94
CA VAL A 147 -14.23 5.57 2.62
C VAL A 147 -13.20 4.93 1.71
N VAL A 148 -13.56 4.75 0.44
CA VAL A 148 -12.63 4.33 -0.60
C VAL A 148 -12.72 5.36 -1.73
N PHE A 149 -11.60 6.03 -2.03
CA PHE A 149 -11.48 6.86 -3.23
C PHE A 149 -11.26 5.96 -4.42
N LYS A 150 -12.02 6.16 -5.50
CA LYS A 150 -12.03 5.24 -6.65
C LYS A 150 -12.04 5.98 -7.99
N THR A 151 -11.34 5.41 -8.98
CA THR A 151 -11.63 5.69 -10.38
C THR A 151 -13.07 5.29 -10.70
N ARG A 152 -13.63 5.85 -11.77
CA ARG A 152 -15.02 5.56 -12.19
C ARG A 152 -15.13 4.21 -12.92
N HIS A 153 -14.75 3.13 -12.24
CA HIS A 153 -14.72 1.78 -12.81
C HIS A 153 -16.00 0.95 -12.53
N LEU A 154 -16.94 1.50 -11.76
CA LEU A 154 -18.28 0.95 -11.51
C LEU A 154 -19.32 2.00 -11.90
N GLN A 155 -20.41 1.58 -12.52
CA GLN A 155 -21.46 2.48 -12.99
C GLN A 155 -22.07 3.33 -11.86
N ARG A 156 -22.22 2.75 -10.67
CA ARG A 156 -22.79 3.43 -9.49
C ARG A 156 -21.94 4.59 -8.91
N LEU A 157 -20.68 4.72 -9.31
CA LEU A 157 -19.78 5.72 -8.70
C LEU A 157 -20.02 7.15 -9.19
N ASN A 158 -20.69 7.34 -10.32
CA ASN A 158 -21.09 8.64 -10.88
C ASN A 158 -19.95 9.69 -10.97
N GLY A 159 -18.69 9.25 -11.01
CA GLY A 159 -17.53 10.15 -11.10
C GLY A 159 -17.24 10.99 -9.84
N ARG A 160 -17.73 10.55 -8.66
CA ARG A 160 -17.55 11.27 -7.39
C ARG A 160 -16.11 11.74 -7.15
N ASP A 161 -15.13 10.88 -7.44
CA ASP A 161 -13.73 11.16 -7.18
C ASP A 161 -12.94 11.60 -8.44
N ASP A 162 -13.59 11.75 -9.59
CA ASP A 162 -12.94 12.05 -10.88
C ASP A 162 -11.97 13.25 -10.78
N ASN A 163 -12.40 14.32 -10.14
CA ASN A 163 -11.61 15.55 -10.00
C ASN A 163 -10.74 15.60 -8.73
N ARG A 164 -10.74 14.52 -7.91
CA ARG A 164 -9.85 14.42 -6.77
C ARG A 164 -8.44 14.16 -7.25
N THR A 165 -7.48 14.93 -6.73
CA THR A 165 -6.07 14.72 -7.04
C THR A 165 -5.54 13.47 -6.35
N LEU A 166 -4.56 12.79 -6.97
CA LEU A 166 -3.84 11.69 -6.33
C LEU A 166 -3.11 12.17 -5.07
N VAL A 167 -2.66 13.44 -5.06
CA VAL A 167 -2.07 14.08 -3.88
C VAL A 167 -3.03 14.06 -2.70
N ASP A 168 -4.27 14.52 -2.88
CA ASP A 168 -5.24 14.59 -1.79
C ASP A 168 -5.63 13.20 -1.29
N ALA A 169 -5.84 12.25 -2.19
CA ALA A 169 -6.14 10.88 -1.81
C ALA A 169 -4.97 10.21 -1.05
N CYS A 170 -3.72 10.45 -1.47
CA CYS A 170 -2.53 9.99 -0.76
C CYS A 170 -2.39 10.66 0.62
N MET A 171 -2.68 11.97 0.73
CA MET A 171 -2.72 12.65 2.03
C MET A 171 -3.74 12.01 2.97
N ALA A 172 -4.95 11.71 2.48
CA ALA A 172 -6.02 11.10 3.26
C ALA A 172 -5.67 9.67 3.70
N THR A 173 -5.25 8.82 2.76
CA THR A 173 -4.95 7.42 3.06
C THR A 173 -3.77 7.24 4.01
N THR A 174 -2.84 8.21 4.07
CA THR A 174 -1.64 8.17 4.93
C THR A 174 -1.76 8.97 6.23
N ALA A 175 -2.92 9.52 6.55
CA ALA A 175 -3.14 10.35 7.74
C ALA A 175 -3.29 9.48 9.01
N ALA A 176 -2.22 8.75 9.37
CA ALA A 176 -2.20 7.82 10.50
C ALA A 176 -2.32 8.58 11.83
N PRO A 177 -3.38 8.33 12.63
CA PRO A 177 -3.56 8.99 13.93
C PRO A 177 -2.33 8.81 14.84
N ILE A 178 -2.04 9.81 15.67
CA ILE A 178 -0.88 9.89 16.57
C ILE A 178 0.44 10.12 15.83
N LEU A 179 0.65 9.48 14.69
CA LEU A 179 1.91 9.60 13.92
C LEU A 179 1.93 10.82 13.01
N ARG A 180 0.76 11.23 12.51
CA ARG A 180 0.58 12.30 11.53
C ARG A 180 -0.66 13.15 11.82
N ALA A 181 -0.72 14.34 11.22
CA ALA A 181 -1.94 15.13 11.18
C ALA A 181 -3.02 14.41 10.35
N LEU A 182 -4.27 14.58 10.75
CA LEU A 182 -5.42 14.21 9.94
C LEU A 182 -5.46 15.07 8.67
N ALA A 183 -5.95 14.52 7.57
CA ALA A 183 -5.99 15.23 6.29
C ALA A 183 -7.29 16.03 6.14
N GLY A 184 -7.21 17.35 6.25
CA GLY A 184 -8.32 18.26 5.94
C GLY A 184 -8.35 18.52 4.43
N LEU A 185 -9.40 18.05 3.74
CA LEU A 185 -9.56 18.17 2.30
C LEU A 185 -10.87 18.87 1.93
N THR A 186 -10.86 19.48 0.73
CA THR A 186 -12.08 20.02 0.12
C THR A 186 -12.65 18.99 -0.86
N GLU A 187 -13.92 18.67 -0.73
CA GLU A 187 -14.61 17.74 -1.64
C GLU A 187 -14.79 18.37 -3.03
N PRO A 188 -14.34 17.74 -4.11
CA PRO A 188 -14.34 18.35 -5.45
C PRO A 188 -15.72 18.73 -5.97
N GLY A 189 -16.77 18.02 -5.59
CA GLY A 189 -18.13 18.26 -6.09
C GLY A 189 -18.92 19.29 -5.28
N SER A 190 -18.78 19.28 -3.95
CA SER A 190 -19.60 20.09 -3.03
C SER A 190 -18.87 21.30 -2.45
N GLY A 191 -17.52 21.32 -2.51
CA GLY A 191 -16.72 22.32 -1.81
C GLY A 191 -16.69 22.14 -0.28
N ALA A 192 -17.35 21.11 0.26
CA ALA A 192 -17.37 20.83 1.69
C ALA A 192 -15.98 20.44 2.21
N LYS A 193 -15.64 20.88 3.40
CA LYS A 193 -14.42 20.47 4.10
C LYS A 193 -14.68 19.19 4.86
N VAL A 194 -13.90 18.16 4.57
CA VAL A 194 -13.94 16.85 5.25
C VAL A 194 -12.56 16.51 5.80
N VAL A 195 -12.53 15.92 6.98
CA VAL A 195 -11.29 15.47 7.64
C VAL A 195 -11.19 13.96 7.53
N TYR A 196 -10.05 13.50 7.03
CA TYR A 196 -9.79 12.09 6.80
C TYR A 196 -8.67 11.56 7.70
N ALA A 197 -8.79 10.28 8.05
CA ALA A 197 -7.75 9.48 8.69
C ALA A 197 -7.32 8.32 7.81
N ASP A 198 -6.18 7.72 8.15
CA ASP A 198 -5.58 6.58 7.45
C ASP A 198 -6.53 5.39 7.34
N GLY A 199 -6.65 4.85 6.14
CA GLY A 199 -7.44 3.65 5.85
C GLY A 199 -6.94 2.39 6.56
N GLY A 200 -5.69 2.38 7.02
CA GLY A 200 -5.11 1.25 7.76
C GLY A 200 -5.89 0.87 9.01
N LEU A 201 -6.61 1.81 9.63
CA LEU A 201 -7.43 1.51 10.79
C LEU A 201 -8.56 0.49 10.55
N TRP A 202 -8.98 0.28 9.29
CA TRP A 202 -10.01 -0.71 8.95
C TRP A 202 -9.62 -1.68 7.84
N ALA A 203 -8.68 -1.31 6.96
CA ALA A 203 -8.23 -2.12 5.82
C ALA A 203 -6.73 -1.96 5.59
N ASN A 204 -5.89 -2.27 6.60
CA ASN A 204 -4.43 -2.18 6.45
C ASN A 204 -3.92 -3.11 5.33
N ASN A 205 -4.46 -4.30 5.22
CA ASN A 205 -4.39 -5.15 4.03
C ASN A 205 -5.69 -4.97 3.24
N PRO A 206 -5.66 -4.37 2.05
CA PRO A 206 -6.86 -4.14 1.26
C PRO A 206 -7.26 -5.34 0.38
N GLY A 207 -6.73 -6.53 0.63
CA GLY A 207 -6.99 -7.74 -0.18
C GLY A 207 -8.46 -8.11 -0.30
N ALA A 208 -9.19 -8.11 0.82
CA ALA A 208 -10.63 -8.41 0.81
C ALA A 208 -11.43 -7.36 0.02
N LEU A 209 -11.07 -6.07 0.16
CA LEU A 209 -11.64 -5.00 -0.64
C LEU A 209 -11.35 -5.20 -2.13
N GLY A 210 -10.09 -5.52 -2.49
CA GLY A 210 -9.69 -5.77 -3.87
C GLY A 210 -10.42 -6.95 -4.49
N ALA A 211 -10.67 -8.01 -3.72
CA ALA A 211 -11.44 -9.18 -4.17
C ALA A 211 -12.90 -8.82 -4.48
N ILE A 212 -13.56 -8.10 -3.56
CA ILE A 212 -14.95 -7.66 -3.74
C ILE A 212 -15.06 -6.69 -4.93
N GLU A 213 -14.16 -5.71 -5.01
CA GLU A 213 -14.15 -4.72 -6.08
C GLU A 213 -13.98 -5.38 -7.46
N ALA A 214 -13.07 -6.36 -7.57
CA ALA A 214 -12.87 -7.11 -8.82
C ALA A 214 -14.13 -7.91 -9.22
N VAL A 215 -14.81 -8.52 -8.25
CA VAL A 215 -16.09 -9.23 -8.49
C VAL A 215 -17.16 -8.27 -9.00
N GLU A 216 -17.30 -7.08 -8.37
CA GLU A 216 -18.26 -6.07 -8.81
C GLU A 216 -17.93 -5.56 -10.22
N ILE A 217 -16.65 -5.24 -10.52
CA ILE A 217 -16.22 -4.76 -11.84
C ILE A 217 -16.57 -5.78 -12.93
N LEU A 218 -16.24 -7.06 -12.70
CA LEU A 218 -16.55 -8.10 -13.67
C LEU A 218 -18.05 -8.31 -13.84
N GLY A 219 -18.82 -8.20 -12.75
CA GLY A 219 -20.29 -8.23 -12.78
C GLY A 219 -20.88 -7.09 -13.62
N ASP A 220 -20.45 -5.85 -13.39
CA ASP A 220 -20.89 -4.67 -14.15
C ASP A 220 -20.54 -4.78 -15.64
N ARG A 221 -19.36 -5.33 -15.95
CA ARG A 221 -18.89 -5.53 -17.33
C ARG A 221 -19.45 -6.78 -18.00
N LYS A 222 -20.15 -7.65 -17.26
CA LYS A 222 -20.62 -8.98 -17.69
C LYS A 222 -19.50 -9.85 -18.26
N GLU A 223 -18.32 -9.78 -17.63
CA GLU A 223 -17.13 -10.53 -18.01
C GLU A 223 -16.96 -11.77 -17.12
N ALA A 224 -16.74 -12.94 -17.73
CA ALA A 224 -16.53 -14.22 -17.02
C ALA A 224 -15.02 -14.57 -16.98
N ARG A 225 -14.18 -13.66 -16.47
CA ARG A 225 -12.74 -13.90 -16.32
C ARG A 225 -12.42 -14.38 -14.90
N PRO A 226 -11.47 -15.32 -14.70
CA PRO A 226 -10.95 -15.61 -13.37
C PRO A 226 -10.18 -14.41 -12.83
N ILE A 227 -10.18 -14.23 -11.53
CA ILE A 227 -9.49 -13.14 -10.82
C ILE A 227 -8.18 -13.67 -10.25
N HIS A 228 -7.06 -13.06 -10.60
CA HIS A 228 -5.76 -13.29 -9.97
C HIS A 228 -5.41 -12.08 -9.09
N LEU A 229 -5.52 -12.24 -7.78
CA LEU A 229 -5.27 -11.21 -6.80
C LEU A 229 -3.94 -11.44 -6.09
N PHE A 230 -3.06 -10.46 -6.16
CA PHE A 230 -1.72 -10.46 -5.59
C PHE A 230 -1.66 -9.47 -4.43
N MET A 231 -1.29 -9.93 -3.23
CA MET A 231 -1.14 -9.08 -2.05
C MET A 231 0.34 -8.90 -1.72
N LEU A 232 0.84 -7.67 -1.70
CA LEU A 232 2.19 -7.35 -1.29
C LEU A 232 2.16 -6.60 0.05
N GLY A 233 2.68 -7.26 1.08
CA GLY A 233 2.83 -6.66 2.40
C GLY A 233 3.98 -5.65 2.46
N ALA A 234 3.99 -4.85 3.51
CA ALA A 234 5.08 -3.92 3.79
C ALA A 234 6.13 -4.52 4.75
N LEU A 235 6.45 -5.77 4.63
CA LEU A 235 7.12 -6.71 5.52
C LEU A 235 6.21 -7.34 6.58
N PRO A 236 6.32 -8.66 6.82
CA PRO A 236 5.58 -9.30 7.89
C PRO A 236 6.03 -8.71 9.23
N ALA A 237 5.07 -8.20 10.01
CA ALA A 237 5.28 -8.00 11.42
C ALA A 237 5.33 -9.41 12.04
N GLN A 238 6.52 -9.90 12.30
CA GLN A 238 6.68 -11.17 12.98
C GLN A 238 6.60 -10.98 14.48
N GLY A 239 5.86 -11.87 15.09
CA GLY A 239 5.84 -12.08 16.51
C GLY A 239 4.72 -11.30 17.20
N GLY A 240 3.79 -12.08 17.75
CA GLY A 240 2.98 -11.63 18.87
C GLY A 240 3.90 -11.29 20.07
N GLU A 241 3.35 -10.75 21.12
CA GLU A 241 4.09 -10.54 22.37
C GLU A 241 4.06 -11.83 23.20
N GLU A 242 5.21 -12.25 23.71
CA GLU A 242 5.24 -13.23 24.79
C GLU A 242 4.67 -12.60 26.05
N LEU A 243 3.48 -13.01 26.43
CA LEU A 243 2.77 -12.50 27.58
C LEU A 243 2.94 -13.45 28.76
N SER A 244 3.69 -13.02 29.78
CA SER A 244 3.64 -13.67 31.09
C SER A 244 2.28 -13.44 31.75
N ASN A 245 1.89 -14.30 32.70
CA ASN A 245 0.60 -14.21 33.41
C ASN A 245 0.31 -12.84 34.02
N TRP A 246 1.32 -12.10 34.44
CA TRP A 246 1.20 -10.75 35.01
C TRP A 246 1.02 -9.67 33.94
N ARG A 247 1.59 -9.85 32.73
CA ARG A 247 1.50 -8.89 31.62
C ARG A 247 0.13 -8.86 30.93
N ARG A 248 -0.77 -9.79 31.25
CA ARG A 248 -2.15 -9.78 30.75
C ARG A 248 -3.00 -8.65 31.34
N TYR A 249 -2.64 -8.19 32.55
CA TYR A 249 -3.34 -7.09 33.25
C TYR A 249 -2.73 -5.75 32.82
N ARG A 250 -3.22 -5.19 31.70
CA ARG A 250 -2.65 -3.98 31.09
C ARG A 250 -3.60 -2.80 31.23
N GLY A 251 -3.17 -1.74 31.92
CA GLY A 251 -3.77 -0.42 31.82
C GLY A 251 -3.19 0.40 30.67
N ALA A 252 -3.52 1.68 30.58
CA ALA A 252 -3.10 2.59 29.53
C ALA A 252 -1.56 2.62 29.31
N LEU A 253 -0.78 2.56 30.39
CA LEU A 253 0.69 2.49 30.31
C LEU A 253 1.18 1.19 29.67
N GLY A 254 0.57 0.05 30.02
CA GLY A 254 0.90 -1.26 29.44
C GLY A 254 0.58 -1.35 27.95
N TRP A 255 -0.41 -0.61 27.49
CA TRP A 255 -0.77 -0.45 26.06
C TRP A 255 -0.02 0.71 25.38
N LYS A 256 0.96 1.33 26.05
CA LYS A 256 1.72 2.50 25.57
C LYS A 256 0.80 3.59 25.00
N GLY A 257 -0.21 4.00 25.77
CA GLY A 257 -1.18 5.00 25.35
C GLY A 257 -2.04 4.59 24.15
N GLY A 258 -2.25 3.29 23.91
CA GLY A 258 -3.04 2.77 22.80
C GLY A 258 -2.24 2.33 21.58
N LEU A 259 -0.95 2.69 21.46
CA LEU A 259 -0.12 2.35 20.28
C LEU A 259 -0.02 0.83 20.05
N HIS A 260 0.11 0.04 21.12
CA HIS A 260 0.14 -1.43 21.00
C HIS A 260 -1.22 -2.00 20.55
N ALA A 261 -2.33 -1.41 20.99
CA ALA A 261 -3.67 -1.84 20.56
C ALA A 261 -3.87 -1.57 19.06
N ILE A 262 -3.44 -0.40 18.58
CA ILE A 262 -3.48 -0.07 17.13
C ILE A 262 -2.60 -1.06 16.36
N SER A 263 -1.37 -1.32 16.79
CA SER A 263 -0.48 -2.27 16.12
C SER A 263 -1.07 -3.69 16.08
N ALA A 264 -1.66 -4.16 17.18
CA ALA A 264 -2.32 -5.46 17.23
C ALA A 264 -3.53 -5.52 16.27
N SER A 265 -4.33 -4.44 16.20
CA SER A 265 -5.44 -4.32 15.26
C SER A 265 -4.97 -4.37 13.81
N LEU A 266 -3.95 -3.58 13.44
CA LEU A 266 -3.39 -3.57 12.08
C LEU A 266 -2.89 -4.95 11.65
N ASN A 267 -2.17 -5.64 12.56
CA ASN A 267 -1.63 -6.97 12.26
C ASN A 267 -2.73 -8.04 12.15
N SER A 268 -3.71 -8.04 13.06
CA SER A 268 -4.83 -8.99 13.02
C SER A 268 -5.72 -8.78 11.81
N GLN A 269 -5.98 -7.53 11.42
CA GLN A 269 -6.69 -7.22 10.17
C GLN A 269 -5.94 -7.73 8.94
N ALA A 270 -4.60 -7.59 8.91
CA ALA A 270 -3.81 -8.07 7.77
C ALA A 270 -4.01 -9.59 7.56
N VAL A 271 -3.99 -10.37 8.64
CA VAL A 271 -4.23 -11.82 8.60
C VAL A 271 -5.68 -12.13 8.25
N GLY A 272 -6.64 -11.44 8.88
CA GLY A 272 -8.08 -11.63 8.61
C GLY A 272 -8.45 -11.32 7.17
N ASN A 273 -7.96 -10.21 6.62
CA ASN A 273 -8.24 -9.83 5.24
C ASN A 273 -7.52 -10.72 4.22
N ASP A 274 -6.35 -11.29 4.56
CA ASP A 274 -5.70 -12.31 3.75
C ASP A 274 -6.59 -13.57 3.64
N TYR A 275 -7.11 -14.03 4.76
CA TYR A 275 -8.06 -15.14 4.77
C TYR A 275 -9.34 -14.83 3.99
N LEU A 276 -9.95 -13.67 4.22
CA LEU A 276 -11.19 -13.26 3.55
C LEU A 276 -11.02 -13.17 2.04
N SER A 277 -9.95 -12.55 1.55
CA SER A 277 -9.68 -12.42 0.11
C SER A 277 -9.55 -13.78 -0.56
N LYS A 278 -8.83 -14.73 0.07
CA LYS A 278 -8.70 -16.09 -0.42
C LYS A 278 -10.08 -16.79 -0.47
N LYS A 279 -10.86 -16.70 0.59
CA LYS A 279 -12.19 -17.33 0.64
C LYS A 279 -13.19 -16.74 -0.34
N ILE A 280 -13.21 -15.42 -0.52
CA ILE A 280 -14.08 -14.73 -1.50
C ILE A 280 -13.80 -15.29 -2.91
N LEU A 281 -12.53 -15.40 -3.30
CA LEU A 281 -12.17 -15.87 -4.63
C LEU A 281 -12.31 -17.38 -4.79
N GLU A 282 -12.07 -18.16 -3.75
CA GLU A 282 -12.30 -19.61 -3.73
C GLU A 282 -13.78 -19.95 -3.95
N LEU A 283 -14.69 -19.18 -3.35
CA LEU A 283 -16.14 -19.37 -3.49
C LEU A 283 -16.66 -19.12 -4.91
N ARG A 284 -15.91 -18.43 -5.78
CA ARG A 284 -16.28 -18.25 -7.19
C ARG A 284 -16.19 -19.56 -7.99
N GLY A 285 -15.25 -20.44 -7.65
CA GLY A 285 -15.10 -21.75 -8.30
C GLY A 285 -14.69 -21.72 -9.77
N ASP A 286 -14.21 -20.57 -10.28
CA ASP A 286 -13.91 -20.31 -11.69
C ASP A 286 -12.39 -20.27 -11.99
N GLY A 287 -11.55 -20.77 -11.07
CA GLY A 287 -10.10 -20.68 -11.15
C GLY A 287 -9.53 -19.35 -10.64
N SER A 288 -10.37 -18.52 -10.01
CA SER A 288 -9.91 -17.32 -9.31
C SER A 288 -9.02 -17.68 -8.11
N LEU A 289 -8.00 -16.88 -7.86
CA LEU A 289 -7.07 -17.09 -6.76
C LEU A 289 -6.65 -15.76 -6.11
N ALA A 290 -6.36 -15.82 -4.83
CA ALA A 290 -5.70 -14.74 -4.09
C ALA A 290 -4.52 -15.32 -3.31
N PHE A 291 -3.36 -14.69 -3.44
CA PHE A 291 -2.21 -15.09 -2.64
C PHE A 291 -1.38 -13.88 -2.18
N ARG A 292 -0.73 -14.08 -1.05
CA ARG A 292 0.24 -13.11 -0.53
C ARG A 292 1.61 -13.44 -1.09
N MET A 293 2.27 -12.43 -1.66
CA MET A 293 3.63 -12.59 -2.15
C MET A 293 4.55 -13.01 -1.01
N PRO A 294 5.43 -13.98 -1.24
CA PRO A 294 6.32 -14.50 -0.21
C PRO A 294 7.31 -13.44 0.24
N ALA A 295 7.50 -13.36 1.55
CA ALA A 295 8.56 -12.62 2.19
C ALA A 295 9.25 -13.52 3.20
N GLN A 296 10.58 -13.49 3.22
CA GLN A 296 11.36 -14.23 4.20
C GLN A 296 11.25 -13.60 5.58
N CYS A 297 11.47 -14.40 6.61
CA CYS A 297 11.58 -13.92 7.97
C CYS A 297 12.71 -12.89 8.07
N PRO A 298 12.44 -11.62 8.43
CA PRO A 298 13.48 -10.65 8.61
C PRO A 298 14.47 -11.10 9.72
N SER A 299 15.75 -10.78 9.55
CA SER A 299 16.73 -11.02 10.60
C SER A 299 16.37 -10.27 11.89
N GLU A 300 16.83 -10.74 13.06
CA GLU A 300 16.59 -10.04 14.33
C GLU A 300 17.08 -8.58 14.31
N GLN A 301 18.16 -8.30 13.60
CA GLN A 301 18.66 -6.95 13.39
C GLN A 301 17.68 -6.09 12.60
N LEU A 302 17.12 -6.63 11.53
CA LEU A 302 16.13 -5.93 10.72
C LEU A 302 14.84 -5.73 11.49
N LEU A 303 14.38 -6.72 12.26
CA LEU A 303 13.21 -6.61 13.13
C LEU A 303 13.31 -5.41 14.08
N LYS A 304 14.49 -5.18 14.69
CA LYS A 304 14.73 -4.01 15.55
C LYS A 304 14.58 -2.67 14.80
N TYR A 305 14.90 -2.64 13.51
CA TYR A 305 14.74 -1.43 12.70
C TYR A 305 13.30 -1.20 12.25
N ILE A 306 12.59 -2.27 11.87
CA ILE A 306 11.23 -2.18 11.31
C ILE A 306 10.12 -2.11 12.35
N GLN A 307 10.42 -2.27 13.64
CA GLN A 307 9.46 -2.09 14.73
C GLN A 307 8.83 -0.69 14.72
N ASN A 308 9.58 0.32 14.29
CA ASN A 308 9.10 1.70 14.18
C ASN A 308 8.75 2.00 12.72
N MET A 309 7.46 2.10 12.41
CA MET A 309 6.94 2.38 11.07
C MET A 309 7.37 3.75 10.51
N ASP A 310 7.89 4.62 11.36
CA ASP A 310 8.29 6.00 11.05
C ASP A 310 9.81 6.21 11.03
N ASP A 311 10.62 5.13 11.09
CA ASP A 311 12.08 5.25 11.07
C ASP A 311 12.60 5.52 9.65
N ALA A 312 12.91 6.79 9.38
CA ALA A 312 13.37 7.29 8.10
C ALA A 312 14.91 7.39 7.97
N ARG A 313 15.67 6.68 8.80
CA ARG A 313 17.13 6.69 8.72
C ARG A 313 17.59 5.94 7.45
N SER A 314 18.58 6.50 6.75
CA SER A 314 19.09 5.89 5.49
C SER A 314 19.53 4.42 5.67
N LYS A 315 20.11 4.07 6.83
CA LYS A 315 20.48 2.67 7.13
C LYS A 315 19.27 1.74 7.19
N VAL A 316 18.12 2.24 7.66
CA VAL A 316 16.85 1.46 7.74
C VAL A 316 16.27 1.31 6.33
N LEU A 317 16.22 2.39 5.56
CA LEU A 317 15.74 2.34 4.17
C LEU A 317 16.58 1.38 3.33
N ASN A 318 17.92 1.42 3.47
CA ASN A 318 18.82 0.50 2.76
C ASN A 318 18.66 -0.95 3.23
N ALA A 319 18.34 -1.19 4.51
CA ALA A 319 18.04 -2.54 5.00
C ALA A 319 16.72 -3.06 4.41
N LEU A 320 15.69 -2.20 4.29
CA LEU A 320 14.41 -2.53 3.65
C LEU A 320 14.59 -2.89 2.16
N ARG A 321 15.38 -2.10 1.42
CA ARG A 321 15.71 -2.37 0.02
C ARG A 321 16.42 -3.71 -0.16
N ARG A 322 17.43 -3.99 0.68
CA ARG A 322 18.15 -5.27 0.64
C ARG A 322 17.26 -6.47 0.96
N GLN A 323 16.38 -6.33 1.94
CA GLN A 323 15.39 -7.37 2.23
C GLN A 323 14.46 -7.60 1.05
N ALA A 324 13.98 -6.52 0.41
CA ALA A 324 13.13 -6.64 -0.78
C ALA A 324 13.83 -7.41 -1.91
N ILE A 325 15.10 -7.12 -2.17
CA ILE A 325 15.89 -7.82 -3.20
C ILE A 325 16.06 -9.31 -2.82
N SER A 326 16.37 -9.62 -1.57
CA SER A 326 16.49 -11.00 -1.08
C SER A 326 15.17 -11.77 -1.19
N ASP A 327 14.03 -11.10 -0.87
CA ASP A 327 12.72 -11.71 -0.98
C ASP A 327 12.33 -11.94 -2.44
N VAL A 328 12.75 -11.04 -3.35
CA VAL A 328 12.58 -11.22 -4.80
C VAL A 328 13.43 -12.37 -5.32
N ASP A 329 14.64 -12.62 -4.79
CA ASP A 329 15.43 -13.79 -5.16
C ASP A 329 14.66 -15.08 -4.87
N TYR A 330 14.08 -15.17 -3.69
CA TYR A 330 13.23 -16.31 -3.31
C TYR A 330 11.98 -16.39 -4.18
N ALA A 331 11.25 -15.29 -4.33
CA ALA A 331 10.03 -15.23 -5.12
C ALA A 331 10.24 -15.57 -6.59
N TRP A 332 11.37 -15.15 -7.15
CA TRP A 332 11.77 -15.50 -8.51
C TRP A 332 12.05 -17.00 -8.65
N ALA A 333 12.78 -17.58 -7.72
CA ALA A 333 13.01 -19.04 -7.70
C ALA A 333 11.70 -19.83 -7.57
N GLU A 334 10.75 -19.33 -6.75
CA GLU A 334 9.39 -19.92 -6.69
C GLU A 334 8.62 -19.76 -8.01
N SER A 335 8.78 -18.64 -8.71
CA SER A 335 8.01 -18.32 -9.92
C SER A 335 8.32 -19.24 -11.12
N VAL A 336 9.44 -19.97 -11.09
CA VAL A 336 9.81 -20.93 -12.15
C VAL A 336 9.33 -22.35 -11.85
N LYS A 337 8.84 -22.61 -10.63
CA LYS A 337 8.34 -23.93 -10.25
C LYS A 337 6.96 -24.19 -10.87
N PRO A 338 6.71 -25.40 -11.38
CA PRO A 338 5.39 -25.79 -11.86
C PRO A 338 4.32 -25.62 -10.76
N ARG A 339 3.17 -25.03 -11.11
CA ARG A 339 2.01 -24.80 -10.22
C ARG A 339 2.27 -23.82 -9.05
N SER A 340 3.33 -23.05 -9.08
CA SER A 340 3.56 -22.00 -8.09
C SER A 340 2.59 -20.83 -8.31
N GLU A 341 2.03 -20.29 -7.22
CA GLU A 341 1.22 -19.07 -7.29
C GLU A 341 2.03 -17.87 -7.82
N MET A 342 3.35 -17.83 -7.53
CA MET A 342 4.26 -16.81 -8.06
C MET A 342 4.45 -16.89 -9.58
N ALA A 343 4.19 -18.04 -10.23
CA ALA A 343 4.22 -18.15 -11.68
C ALA A 343 3.14 -17.27 -12.34
N HIS A 344 1.98 -17.12 -11.69
CA HIS A 344 0.91 -16.21 -12.16
C HIS A 344 1.34 -14.74 -12.09
N PHE A 345 2.08 -14.35 -11.04
CA PHE A 345 2.60 -12.99 -10.93
C PHE A 345 3.67 -12.71 -12.01
N ARG A 346 4.61 -13.64 -12.18
CA ARG A 346 5.61 -13.54 -13.26
C ARG A 346 4.95 -13.45 -14.64
N ALA A 347 3.96 -14.30 -14.92
CA ALA A 347 3.20 -14.25 -16.18
C ALA A 347 2.51 -12.90 -16.37
N ALA A 348 1.96 -12.30 -15.30
CA ALA A 348 1.34 -10.98 -15.38
C ALA A 348 2.31 -9.91 -15.87
N LEU A 349 3.53 -9.86 -15.31
CA LEU A 349 4.55 -8.89 -15.71
C LEU A 349 5.13 -9.19 -17.10
N THR A 350 5.31 -10.48 -17.45
CA THR A 350 5.80 -10.88 -18.79
C THR A 350 4.81 -10.47 -19.88
N ASP A 351 3.51 -10.70 -19.66
CA ASP A 351 2.47 -10.27 -20.61
C ASP A 351 2.45 -8.74 -20.74
N GLY A 352 2.62 -8.00 -19.64
CA GLY A 352 2.72 -6.55 -19.65
C GLY A 352 3.90 -6.06 -20.48
N LEU A 353 5.07 -6.69 -20.33
CA LEU A 353 6.26 -6.36 -21.12
C LEU A 353 6.05 -6.62 -22.62
N CYS A 354 5.39 -7.73 -22.98
CA CYS A 354 5.07 -8.02 -24.39
C CYS A 354 4.14 -6.94 -24.97
N GLN A 355 3.09 -6.57 -24.24
CA GLN A 355 2.15 -5.51 -24.68
C GLN A 355 2.84 -4.14 -24.82
N GLN A 356 3.75 -3.79 -23.90
CA GLN A 356 4.52 -2.54 -23.96
C GLN A 356 5.37 -2.50 -25.24
N LYS A 357 6.05 -3.58 -25.60
CA LYS A 357 6.86 -3.69 -26.82
C LYS A 357 6.02 -3.62 -28.10
N GLU A 358 4.79 -4.12 -28.09
CA GLU A 358 3.87 -4.04 -29.21
C GLU A 358 3.30 -2.63 -29.42
N SER A 359 3.03 -1.89 -28.33
CA SER A 359 2.49 -0.53 -28.37
C SER A 359 3.53 0.56 -28.63
N GLY A 360 4.81 0.26 -28.47
CA GLY A 360 5.95 1.16 -28.80
C GLY A 360 6.43 1.06 -30.25
N LYS A 361 5.83 0.16 -31.03
CA LYS A 361 6.01 0.06 -32.49
C LYS A 361 4.90 0.79 -33.22
#